data_71b6fbcfb7d66420ba9cefced9355a34
#
_entry.id   71b6fbcfb7d66420ba9cefced9355a34
#
_cell.length_a   1.000
_cell.length_b   1.000
_cell.length_c   1.000
_cell.angle_alpha   90.00
_cell.angle_beta   90.00
_cell.angle_gamma   90.00
#
_symmetry.space_group_name_H-M   'P 1'
#
loop_
_entity.id
_entity.type
_entity.pdbx_description
1 polymer ?
#
loop_
_entity_poly.entity_id
_entity_poly.type
_entity_poly.pdbx_seq_one_letter_code
_entity_poly.pdbx_strand_id
1 'polypeptide(L)'
;MRTIERLTSLGLLAWFCCLSAEPVQGGKVLVMPVDGSHWLSMKILVKELSLRGHEVVVLVPESSLLIQGSDSYRTEVFTVSYSQQELDANFNELRKGIFVPPKSTDFLLDIQRLIDFTNLQVRGCESLLHNEALMSRLRAEGFDVLLTDPFLPCGSVLAHLFSIPAVYFLRGLPCGLDLKANQCPTPLSYIPKFYSGNTPQMNFPQRVKNVFFSFVESYLCKLLYANFDYLASKYLEDGMTYKELISHGAVWLLRYDFTFEWPRPLMPNMVLIGGINCAKKGPLPADLEEFVNGSGDDGFIVFTLGSMVSNMPDKIAKQFFDAFRQIPQRVVWRYTGVPPTDVPENVRLMKWLPQNDLLAHPKAQIFFTHGGTHGVYEGICNAVPMVMFPLFGDQGDNVHRMVARGVAEKLSMLEVTSETVVATIRKLINDKSYKQKMVQLSQIHLDRPLQPLDLAVFWTEFVMKHKGAAHLRVAAHDLNWIQYHSLDVLGFLALVLITVLVLTLKCCWFCTRSCFRKRTEKKKTQ
;
A
#
# COMPACT_ATOMS: atom_id res chain seq x y z
N MET A 1 41.81 -24.98 45.28
CA MET A 1 42.06 -25.21 43.84
C MET A 1 40.79 -25.26 43.00
N ARG A 2 39.73 -26.03 43.30
CA ARG A 2 38.50 -26.11 42.48
C ARG A 2 37.69 -24.81 42.31
N THR A 3 37.81 -23.84 43.24
CA THR A 3 37.07 -22.56 43.18
C THR A 3 37.74 -21.54 42.26
N ILE A 4 39.07 -21.59 42.12
CA ILE A 4 39.87 -20.70 41.27
C ILE A 4 39.71 -21.11 39.79
N GLU A 5 39.68 -22.42 39.50
CA GLU A 5 39.44 -22.92 38.13
C GLU A 5 38.04 -22.61 37.60
N ARG A 6 37.02 -22.55 38.47
CA ARG A 6 35.65 -22.11 38.07
C ARG A 6 35.57 -20.63 37.80
N LEU A 7 36.31 -19.79 38.53
CA LEU A 7 36.34 -18.34 38.30
C LEU A 7 37.10 -17.98 37.01
N THR A 8 38.17 -18.70 36.69
CA THR A 8 38.93 -18.51 35.44
C THR A 8 38.16 -19.01 34.22
N SER A 9 37.42 -20.12 34.32
CA SER A 9 36.57 -20.60 33.21
C SER A 9 35.34 -19.71 32.96
N LEU A 10 34.73 -19.13 34.00
CA LEU A 10 33.67 -18.14 33.85
C LEU A 10 34.18 -16.82 33.26
N GLY A 11 35.37 -16.37 33.65
CA GLY A 11 36.00 -15.18 33.08
C GLY A 11 36.36 -15.35 31.59
N LEU A 12 36.86 -16.53 31.21
CA LEU A 12 37.18 -16.88 29.82
C LEU A 12 35.90 -17.01 28.97
N LEU A 13 34.81 -17.61 29.50
CA LEU A 13 33.50 -17.63 28.78
C LEU A 13 32.92 -16.24 28.61
N ALA A 14 32.97 -15.39 29.64
CA ALA A 14 32.53 -14.00 29.55
C ALA A 14 33.39 -13.20 28.55
N TRP A 15 34.69 -13.42 28.52
CA TRP A 15 35.61 -12.80 27.57
C TRP A 15 35.37 -13.28 26.12
N PHE A 16 35.09 -14.57 25.92
CA PHE A 16 34.71 -15.14 24.62
C PHE A 16 33.35 -14.66 24.15
N CYS A 17 32.36 -14.51 25.04
CA CYS A 17 31.06 -13.90 24.70
C CYS A 17 31.16 -12.41 24.34
N CYS A 18 32.09 -11.67 24.95
CA CYS A 18 32.38 -10.28 24.60
C CYS A 18 33.15 -10.13 23.28
N LEU A 19 33.95 -11.15 22.89
CA LEU A 19 34.71 -11.14 21.62
C LEU A 19 33.90 -11.62 20.43
N SER A 20 32.77 -12.30 20.64
CA SER A 20 31.86 -12.73 19.57
C SER A 20 30.72 -11.77 19.26
N ALA A 21 30.56 -10.68 20.01
CA ALA A 21 29.74 -9.56 19.61
C ALA A 21 30.57 -8.70 18.64
N GLU A 22 30.64 -9.11 17.37
CA GLU A 22 30.99 -8.14 16.32
C GLU A 22 30.06 -6.95 16.51
N PRO A 23 30.59 -5.71 16.67
CA PRO A 23 29.73 -4.55 16.66
C PRO A 23 28.94 -4.63 15.35
N VAL A 24 27.63 -4.64 15.42
CA VAL A 24 26.77 -4.54 14.23
C VAL A 24 27.20 -3.25 13.55
N GLN A 25 28.05 -3.39 12.55
CA GLN A 25 28.53 -2.23 11.78
C GLN A 25 27.31 -1.70 11.06
N GLY A 26 26.81 -0.54 11.52
CA GLY A 26 25.64 0.08 10.95
C GLY A 26 25.86 0.31 9.45
N GLY A 27 24.93 -0.14 8.62
CA GLY A 27 25.00 0.13 7.18
C GLY A 27 24.42 1.49 6.84
N LYS A 28 24.52 1.89 5.56
CA LYS A 28 24.07 3.17 5.05
C LYS A 28 22.79 3.03 4.23
N VAL A 29 21.75 3.72 4.64
CA VAL A 29 20.42 3.67 4.01
C VAL A 29 20.11 5.00 3.33
N LEU A 30 19.92 4.99 2.02
CA LEU A 30 19.36 6.12 1.29
C LEU A 30 17.84 5.99 1.25
N VAL A 31 17.12 7.04 1.61
CA VAL A 31 15.65 7.05 1.62
C VAL A 31 15.13 8.10 0.66
N MET A 32 14.29 7.67 -0.29
CA MET A 32 13.54 8.57 -1.18
C MET A 32 12.05 8.35 -0.95
N PRO A 33 11.43 9.12 -0.04
CA PRO A 33 10.04 8.93 0.35
C PRO A 33 9.06 9.63 -0.59
N VAL A 34 7.79 9.21 -0.52
CA VAL A 34 6.64 9.97 -1.02
C VAL A 34 6.02 10.71 0.15
N ASP A 35 5.72 11.99 -0.02
CA ASP A 35 5.16 12.86 1.02
C ASP A 35 3.74 12.42 1.46
N GLY A 36 3.22 13.03 2.50
CA GLY A 36 1.90 12.73 3.03
C GLY A 36 1.86 11.50 3.94
N SER A 37 0.77 10.75 3.86
CA SER A 37 0.57 9.53 4.67
C SER A 37 1.54 8.41 4.34
N HIS A 38 2.15 8.42 3.15
CA HIS A 38 3.18 7.48 2.76
C HIS A 38 4.42 7.65 3.63
N TRP A 39 4.90 8.91 3.75
CA TRP A 39 6.00 9.25 4.65
C TRP A 39 5.68 8.95 6.11
N LEU A 40 4.49 9.31 6.60
CA LEU A 40 4.13 9.07 8.00
C LEU A 40 4.24 7.59 8.39
N SER A 41 3.96 6.68 7.46
CA SER A 41 4.14 5.24 7.68
C SER A 41 5.60 4.80 7.53
N MET A 42 6.32 5.27 6.50
CA MET A 42 7.73 4.91 6.24
C MET A 42 8.66 5.45 7.33
N LYS A 43 8.38 6.64 7.86
CA LYS A 43 9.16 7.28 8.94
C LYS A 43 9.32 6.38 10.18
N ILE A 44 8.38 5.48 10.43
CA ILE A 44 8.45 4.54 11.55
C ILE A 44 9.62 3.56 11.35
N LEU A 45 9.74 2.99 10.14
CA LEU A 45 10.86 2.13 9.76
C LEU A 45 12.18 2.90 9.74
N VAL A 46 12.18 4.10 9.15
CA VAL A 46 13.37 4.99 9.08
C VAL A 46 13.94 5.28 10.47
N LYS A 47 13.08 5.62 11.44
CA LYS A 47 13.49 5.85 12.83
C LYS A 47 14.03 4.59 13.49
N GLU A 48 13.42 3.44 13.26
CA GLU A 48 13.86 2.18 13.85
C GLU A 48 15.23 1.76 13.30
N LEU A 49 15.48 1.91 11.99
CA LEU A 49 16.79 1.65 11.39
C LEU A 49 17.88 2.53 12.00
N SER A 50 17.59 3.82 12.22
CA SER A 50 18.52 4.73 12.90
C SER A 50 18.79 4.29 14.35
N LEU A 51 17.76 3.88 15.11
CA LEU A 51 17.93 3.39 16.49
C LEU A 51 18.78 2.11 16.56
N ARG A 52 18.81 1.33 15.49
CA ARG A 52 19.66 0.14 15.35
C ARG A 52 21.08 0.46 14.87
N GLY A 53 21.42 1.75 14.74
CA GLY A 53 22.77 2.21 14.44
C GLY A 53 23.10 2.35 12.95
N HIS A 54 22.09 2.30 12.05
CA HIS A 54 22.30 2.59 10.64
C HIS A 54 22.37 4.10 10.38
N GLU A 55 23.27 4.49 9.49
CA GLU A 55 23.31 5.85 8.95
C GLU A 55 22.17 6.02 7.92
N VAL A 56 21.20 6.89 8.22
CA VAL A 56 20.05 7.09 7.34
C VAL A 56 20.06 8.50 6.76
N VAL A 57 20.00 8.58 5.43
CA VAL A 57 19.94 9.83 4.67
C VAL A 57 18.61 9.90 3.92
N VAL A 58 17.81 10.94 4.20
CA VAL A 58 16.50 11.16 3.59
C VAL A 58 16.59 12.30 2.57
N LEU A 59 16.31 11.98 1.30
CA LEU A 59 16.21 12.97 0.22
C LEU A 59 14.85 13.64 0.25
N VAL A 60 14.85 14.97 0.28
CA VAL A 60 13.62 15.76 0.44
C VAL A 60 13.59 16.89 -0.58
N PRO A 61 12.54 17.00 -1.42
CA PRO A 61 12.36 18.20 -2.23
C PRO A 61 12.10 19.41 -1.33
N GLU A 62 12.62 20.57 -1.70
CA GLU A 62 12.42 21.83 -0.92
C GLU A 62 10.95 22.21 -0.74
N SER A 63 10.07 21.72 -1.62
CA SER A 63 8.62 21.91 -1.59
C SER A 63 7.86 20.90 -0.72
N SER A 64 8.55 20.05 0.07
CA SER A 64 7.89 19.02 0.89
C SER A 64 6.95 19.63 1.94
N LEU A 65 5.81 18.97 2.16
CA LEU A 65 4.76 19.41 3.09
C LEU A 65 4.92 18.83 4.49
N LEU A 66 5.28 17.54 4.62
CA LEU A 66 5.29 16.82 5.90
C LEU A 66 6.65 16.21 6.27
N ILE A 67 7.62 16.20 5.35
CA ILE A 67 8.94 15.67 5.63
C ILE A 67 9.79 16.77 6.24
N GLN A 68 10.08 16.63 7.52
CA GLN A 68 10.88 17.60 8.28
C GLN A 68 12.18 16.95 8.75
N GLY A 69 13.18 17.78 9.05
CA GLY A 69 14.42 17.34 9.70
C GLY A 69 14.16 16.59 11.02
N SER A 70 15.08 15.72 11.39
CA SER A 70 15.01 14.91 12.61
C SER A 70 16.41 14.57 13.10
N ASP A 71 16.60 14.44 14.41
CA ASP A 71 17.84 13.94 15.00
C ASP A 71 18.12 12.46 14.68
N SER A 72 17.09 11.74 14.19
CA SER A 72 17.19 10.31 13.86
C SER A 72 17.72 10.05 12.44
N TYR A 73 17.85 11.04 11.58
CA TYR A 73 18.34 10.87 10.21
C TYR A 73 18.85 12.19 9.64
N ARG A 74 19.83 12.12 8.77
CA ARG A 74 20.30 13.28 8.00
C ARG A 74 19.33 13.58 6.86
N THR A 75 19.01 14.85 6.67
CA THR A 75 18.15 15.31 5.58
C THR A 75 18.99 15.97 4.51
N GLU A 76 18.87 15.51 3.27
CA GLU A 76 19.45 16.14 2.08
C GLU A 76 18.34 16.79 1.27
N VAL A 77 18.30 18.11 1.29
CA VAL A 77 17.28 18.89 0.56
C VAL A 77 17.76 19.20 -0.84
N PHE A 78 16.92 18.96 -1.85
CA PHE A 78 17.21 19.32 -3.23
C PHE A 78 16.16 20.29 -3.78
N THR A 79 16.62 21.17 -4.69
CA THR A 79 15.77 22.14 -5.38
C THR A 79 14.92 21.45 -6.45
N VAL A 80 13.74 21.95 -6.69
CA VAL A 80 12.81 21.48 -7.71
C VAL A 80 12.44 22.59 -8.70
N SER A 81 12.07 22.25 -9.92
CA SER A 81 11.74 23.19 -11.00
C SER A 81 10.34 23.81 -10.91
N TYR A 82 9.63 23.58 -9.81
CA TYR A 82 8.29 24.11 -9.58
C TYR A 82 8.21 24.80 -8.21
N SER A 83 7.33 25.78 -8.10
CA SER A 83 7.14 26.54 -6.86
C SER A 83 6.18 25.81 -5.89
N GLN A 84 6.23 26.21 -4.61
CA GLN A 84 5.26 25.76 -3.61
C GLN A 84 3.81 26.08 -4.04
N GLN A 85 3.60 27.25 -4.65
CA GLN A 85 2.28 27.64 -5.15
C GLN A 85 1.77 26.71 -6.25
N GLU A 86 2.63 26.26 -7.16
CA GLU A 86 2.30 25.31 -8.22
C GLU A 86 1.93 23.94 -7.62
N LEU A 87 2.67 23.47 -6.62
CA LEU A 87 2.37 22.23 -5.91
C LEU A 87 1.03 22.32 -5.17
N ASP A 88 0.79 23.41 -4.44
CA ASP A 88 -0.46 23.64 -3.70
C ASP A 88 -1.65 23.76 -4.65
N ALA A 89 -1.49 24.43 -5.79
CA ALA A 89 -2.51 24.52 -6.82
C ALA A 89 -2.87 23.13 -7.39
N ASN A 90 -1.86 22.31 -7.65
CA ASN A 90 -2.04 20.95 -8.14
C ASN A 90 -2.78 20.04 -7.12
N PHE A 91 -2.41 20.11 -5.85
CA PHE A 91 -3.14 19.44 -4.78
C PHE A 91 -4.59 19.95 -4.63
N ASN A 92 -4.81 21.26 -4.80
CA ASN A 92 -6.16 21.82 -4.74
C ASN A 92 -7.02 21.34 -5.92
N GLU A 93 -6.43 21.20 -7.12
CA GLU A 93 -7.14 20.60 -8.26
C GLU A 93 -7.55 19.15 -7.99
N LEU A 94 -6.65 18.32 -7.40
CA LEU A 94 -6.98 16.95 -6.99
C LEU A 94 -8.13 16.90 -5.98
N ARG A 95 -8.29 17.93 -5.14
CA ARG A 95 -9.33 18.00 -4.10
C ARG A 95 -10.66 18.56 -4.58
N LYS A 96 -10.71 19.24 -5.73
CA LYS A 96 -11.91 19.95 -6.20
C LYS A 96 -13.16 19.07 -6.33
N GLY A 97 -13.00 17.79 -6.65
CA GLY A 97 -14.12 16.86 -6.79
C GLY A 97 -14.66 16.27 -5.48
N ILE A 98 -13.95 16.42 -4.36
CA ILE A 98 -14.23 15.65 -3.12
C ILE A 98 -15.63 15.97 -2.55
N PHE A 99 -16.01 17.23 -2.55
CA PHE A 99 -17.26 17.73 -1.94
C PHE A 99 -18.28 18.22 -2.97
N VAL A 100 -18.15 17.77 -4.21
CA VAL A 100 -19.06 18.13 -5.32
C VAL A 100 -19.64 16.86 -5.92
N PRO A 101 -20.96 16.80 -6.22
CA PRO A 101 -21.55 15.64 -6.87
C PRO A 101 -20.86 15.34 -8.20
N PRO A 102 -20.41 14.10 -8.45
CA PRO A 102 -19.67 13.76 -9.66
C PRO A 102 -20.58 13.86 -10.89
N LYS A 103 -20.05 14.44 -11.96
CA LYS A 103 -20.66 14.43 -13.29
C LYS A 103 -20.03 13.32 -14.13
N SER A 104 -20.71 12.88 -15.17
CA SER A 104 -20.21 11.81 -16.07
C SER A 104 -18.86 12.13 -16.75
N THR A 105 -18.53 13.42 -16.87
CA THR A 105 -17.26 13.91 -17.44
C THR A 105 -16.12 13.98 -16.43
N ASP A 106 -16.41 13.93 -15.13
CA ASP A 106 -15.41 14.16 -14.07
C ASP A 106 -14.38 13.03 -14.00
N PHE A 107 -14.75 11.80 -14.40
CA PHE A 107 -13.80 10.69 -14.48
C PHE A 107 -12.58 10.98 -15.38
N LEU A 108 -12.79 11.59 -16.54
CA LEU A 108 -11.68 11.97 -17.43
C LEU A 108 -10.87 13.13 -16.84
N LEU A 109 -11.53 14.06 -16.16
CA LEU A 109 -10.86 15.16 -15.46
C LEU A 109 -10.03 14.66 -14.29
N ASP A 110 -10.51 13.67 -13.54
CA ASP A 110 -9.75 13.08 -12.43
C ASP A 110 -8.51 12.33 -12.92
N ILE A 111 -8.61 11.63 -14.06
CA ILE A 111 -7.43 11.03 -14.71
C ILE A 111 -6.44 12.11 -15.13
N GLN A 112 -6.89 13.19 -15.77
CA GLN A 112 -6.02 14.29 -16.18
C GLN A 112 -5.33 14.93 -14.98
N ARG A 113 -6.05 15.22 -13.89
CA ARG A 113 -5.51 15.75 -12.63
C ARG A 113 -4.41 14.82 -12.05
N LEU A 114 -4.65 13.51 -12.11
CA LEU A 114 -3.65 12.55 -11.63
C LEU A 114 -2.41 12.54 -12.53
N ILE A 115 -2.58 12.64 -13.85
CA ILE A 115 -1.46 12.77 -14.81
C ILE A 115 -0.68 14.06 -14.54
N ASP A 116 -1.36 15.18 -14.35
CA ASP A 116 -0.72 16.47 -14.06
C ASP A 116 0.08 16.43 -12.74
N PHE A 117 -0.47 15.77 -11.71
CA PHE A 117 0.25 15.53 -10.47
C PHE A 117 1.51 14.69 -10.68
N THR A 118 1.41 13.58 -11.44
CA THR A 118 2.57 12.72 -11.72
C THR A 118 3.62 13.44 -12.57
N ASN A 119 3.22 14.30 -13.51
CA ASN A 119 4.11 15.13 -14.31
C ASN A 119 4.93 16.09 -13.44
N LEU A 120 4.29 16.71 -12.46
CA LEU A 120 4.99 17.59 -11.52
C LEU A 120 6.06 16.82 -10.74
N GLN A 121 5.74 15.61 -10.29
CA GLN A 121 6.69 14.75 -9.58
C GLN A 121 7.85 14.27 -10.47
N VAL A 122 7.60 14.00 -11.74
CA VAL A 122 8.66 13.67 -12.72
C VAL A 122 9.60 14.86 -12.92
N ARG A 123 9.08 16.08 -13.05
CA ARG A 123 9.89 17.31 -13.10
C ARG A 123 10.78 17.48 -11.85
N GLY A 124 10.23 17.17 -10.66
CA GLY A 124 11.02 17.17 -9.43
C GLY A 124 12.14 16.14 -9.44
N CYS A 125 11.87 14.95 -9.97
CA CYS A 125 12.91 13.93 -10.17
C CYS A 125 13.98 14.37 -11.16
N GLU A 126 13.61 14.93 -12.30
CA GLU A 126 14.57 15.47 -13.26
C GLU A 126 15.45 16.56 -12.65
N SER A 127 14.89 17.43 -11.81
CA SER A 127 15.67 18.45 -11.08
C SER A 127 16.73 17.82 -10.18
N LEU A 128 16.39 16.72 -9.48
CA LEU A 128 17.37 16.00 -8.68
C LEU A 128 18.45 15.35 -9.56
N LEU A 129 18.07 14.68 -10.64
CA LEU A 129 19.01 13.99 -11.55
C LEU A 129 19.97 14.96 -12.25
N HIS A 130 19.55 16.19 -12.52
CA HIS A 130 20.41 17.24 -13.08
C HIS A 130 21.31 17.95 -12.05
N ASN A 131 21.12 17.70 -10.75
CA ASN A 131 22.00 18.24 -9.71
C ASN A 131 23.27 17.37 -9.60
N GLU A 132 24.21 17.56 -10.55
CA GLU A 132 25.44 16.76 -10.65
C GLU A 132 26.27 16.76 -9.37
N ALA A 133 26.33 17.88 -8.64
CA ALA A 133 27.08 18.00 -7.40
C ALA A 133 26.49 17.10 -6.30
N LEU A 134 25.15 17.12 -6.14
CA LEU A 134 24.45 16.26 -5.18
C LEU A 134 24.53 14.79 -5.60
N MET A 135 24.28 14.47 -6.87
CA MET A 135 24.34 13.10 -7.40
C MET A 135 25.75 12.48 -7.23
N SER A 136 26.82 13.25 -7.50
CA SER A 136 28.20 12.79 -7.30
C SER A 136 28.50 12.53 -5.82
N ARG A 137 28.07 13.43 -4.94
CA ARG A 137 28.24 13.28 -3.48
C ARG A 137 27.51 12.05 -2.96
N LEU A 138 26.23 11.89 -3.30
CA LEU A 138 25.43 10.72 -2.88
C LEU A 138 26.03 9.39 -3.40
N ARG A 139 26.53 9.36 -4.64
CA ARG A 139 27.19 8.17 -5.19
C ARG A 139 28.48 7.84 -4.43
N ALA A 140 29.25 8.86 -4.04
CA ALA A 140 30.51 8.68 -3.30
C ALA A 140 30.30 8.20 -1.86
N GLU A 141 29.12 8.40 -1.27
CA GLU A 141 28.81 7.95 0.09
C GLU A 141 28.69 6.41 0.22
N GLY A 142 28.40 5.69 -0.87
CA GLY A 142 28.37 4.23 -0.90
C GLY A 142 27.25 3.63 -0.05
N PHE A 143 26.02 3.89 -0.39
CA PHE A 143 24.84 3.33 0.31
C PHE A 143 24.70 1.84 0.07
N ASP A 144 24.23 1.10 1.09
CA ASP A 144 23.99 -0.34 1.03
C ASP A 144 22.63 -0.71 0.47
N VAL A 145 21.65 0.17 0.63
CA VAL A 145 20.27 -0.03 0.19
C VAL A 145 19.59 1.32 -0.06
N LEU A 146 18.65 1.32 -1.00
CA LEU A 146 17.71 2.43 -1.18
C LEU A 146 16.32 1.99 -0.75
N LEU A 147 15.75 2.68 0.25
CA LEU A 147 14.38 2.51 0.74
C LEU A 147 13.49 3.57 0.09
N THR A 148 12.48 3.16 -0.65
CA THR A 148 11.60 4.09 -1.37
C THR A 148 10.17 3.57 -1.51
N ASP A 149 9.25 4.49 -1.79
CA ASP A 149 7.90 4.13 -2.22
C ASP A 149 7.81 4.29 -3.76
N PRO A 150 7.65 3.18 -4.50
CA PRO A 150 7.61 3.21 -5.96
C PRO A 150 6.30 3.79 -6.53
N PHE A 151 5.48 4.44 -5.70
CA PHE A 151 4.38 5.27 -6.17
C PHE A 151 4.88 6.44 -7.03
N LEU A 152 6.11 6.92 -6.75
CA LEU A 152 6.84 7.89 -7.58
C LEU A 152 8.15 7.27 -8.10
N PRO A 153 8.60 7.63 -9.31
CA PRO A 153 9.66 6.89 -10.01
C PRO A 153 11.07 7.15 -9.47
N CYS A 154 11.31 8.28 -8.81
CA CYS A 154 12.65 8.81 -8.57
C CYS A 154 13.54 7.87 -7.75
N GLY A 155 13.01 7.28 -6.68
CA GLY A 155 13.78 6.34 -5.87
C GLY A 155 14.23 5.10 -6.67
N SER A 156 13.34 4.56 -7.50
CA SER A 156 13.69 3.40 -8.35
C SER A 156 14.77 3.75 -9.38
N VAL A 157 14.70 4.95 -9.98
CA VAL A 157 15.72 5.46 -10.91
C VAL A 157 17.06 5.63 -10.21
N LEU A 158 17.09 6.22 -9.00
CA LEU A 158 18.32 6.38 -8.21
C LEU A 158 18.95 5.04 -7.84
N ALA A 159 18.15 4.05 -7.41
CA ALA A 159 18.66 2.73 -7.08
C ALA A 159 19.38 2.08 -8.25
N HIS A 160 18.80 2.18 -9.46
CA HIS A 160 19.41 1.66 -10.68
C HIS A 160 20.69 2.42 -11.04
N LEU A 161 20.67 3.77 -11.06
CA LEU A 161 21.82 4.61 -11.37
C LEU A 161 23.00 4.40 -10.42
N PHE A 162 22.75 4.13 -9.15
CA PHE A 162 23.77 3.88 -8.14
C PHE A 162 24.14 2.40 -8.02
N SER A 163 23.45 1.52 -8.75
CA SER A 163 23.64 0.06 -8.70
C SER A 163 23.51 -0.49 -7.27
N ILE A 164 22.58 0.04 -6.48
CA ILE A 164 22.27 -0.41 -5.12
C ILE A 164 20.89 -1.08 -5.07
N PRO A 165 20.68 -2.10 -4.23
CA PRO A 165 19.40 -2.78 -4.15
C PRO A 165 18.32 -1.85 -3.60
N ALA A 166 17.09 -1.96 -4.16
CA ALA A 166 15.93 -1.24 -3.69
C ALA A 166 15.05 -2.10 -2.77
N VAL A 167 14.64 -1.54 -1.65
CA VAL A 167 13.55 -2.03 -0.80
C VAL A 167 12.36 -1.10 -0.99
N TYR A 168 11.25 -1.63 -1.47
CA TYR A 168 10.04 -0.88 -1.72
C TYR A 168 9.10 -0.94 -0.52
N PHE A 169 8.64 0.22 -0.07
CA PHE A 169 7.72 0.37 1.05
C PHE A 169 6.45 1.07 0.57
N LEU A 170 5.35 0.34 0.40
CA LEU A 170 4.16 0.87 -0.24
C LEU A 170 2.84 0.28 0.27
N ARG A 171 1.74 0.94 -0.09
CA ARG A 171 0.39 0.39 0.05
C ARG A 171 -0.01 -0.45 -1.17
N GLY A 172 0.48 -0.13 -2.34
CA GLY A 172 0.16 -0.72 -3.62
C GLY A 172 0.20 0.34 -4.71
N LEU A 173 0.36 -0.09 -5.96
CA LEU A 173 0.42 0.82 -7.10
C LEU A 173 -0.91 0.84 -7.86
N PRO A 174 -1.31 1.99 -8.41
CA PRO A 174 -2.41 2.04 -9.34
C PRO A 174 -2.31 0.95 -10.42
N CYS A 175 -3.45 0.39 -10.80
CA CYS A 175 -3.52 -0.69 -11.79
C CYS A 175 -2.86 -2.01 -11.37
N GLY A 176 -2.48 -2.19 -10.11
CA GLY A 176 -1.74 -3.36 -9.65
C GLY A 176 -0.39 -3.51 -10.35
N LEU A 177 0.29 -2.39 -10.62
CA LEU A 177 1.60 -2.41 -11.28
C LEU A 177 2.65 -3.13 -10.43
N ASP A 178 2.57 -3.01 -9.11
CA ASP A 178 3.36 -3.78 -8.13
C ASP A 178 3.26 -5.30 -8.35
N LEU A 179 2.05 -5.79 -8.57
CA LEU A 179 1.81 -7.21 -8.83
C LEU A 179 2.30 -7.64 -10.21
N LYS A 180 2.03 -6.81 -11.23
CA LYS A 180 2.48 -7.07 -12.61
C LYS A 180 4.00 -7.03 -12.72
N ALA A 181 4.66 -6.12 -12.01
CA ALA A 181 6.12 -6.01 -11.96
C ALA A 181 6.77 -7.22 -11.29
N ASN A 182 6.09 -7.87 -10.35
CA ASN A 182 6.58 -9.09 -9.68
C ASN A 182 6.08 -10.39 -10.32
N GLN A 183 5.46 -10.35 -11.50
CA GLN A 183 4.87 -11.53 -12.16
C GLN A 183 3.83 -12.27 -11.27
N CYS A 184 3.16 -11.53 -10.36
CA CYS A 184 2.21 -12.10 -9.42
C CYS A 184 0.92 -12.51 -10.13
N PRO A 185 0.44 -13.76 -9.99
CA PRO A 185 -0.81 -14.20 -10.59
C PRO A 185 -2.01 -13.39 -10.06
N THR A 186 -2.84 -12.89 -10.96
CA THR A 186 -4.04 -12.12 -10.62
C THR A 186 -5.29 -12.67 -11.32
N PRO A 187 -5.78 -13.88 -10.96
CA PRO A 187 -6.94 -14.49 -11.59
C PRO A 187 -8.20 -13.62 -11.44
N LEU A 188 -8.80 -13.24 -12.58
CA LEU A 188 -9.97 -12.36 -12.63
C LEU A 188 -11.25 -13.03 -12.10
N SER A 189 -11.23 -14.33 -11.92
CA SER A 189 -12.38 -15.11 -11.45
C SER A 189 -12.73 -14.90 -9.99
N TYR A 190 -11.74 -14.52 -9.14
CA TYR A 190 -11.95 -14.33 -7.70
C TYR A 190 -11.17 -13.14 -7.11
N ILE A 191 -10.26 -12.48 -7.85
CA ILE A 191 -9.59 -11.26 -7.39
C ILE A 191 -10.35 -10.05 -7.93
N PRO A 192 -11.04 -9.29 -7.07
CA PRO A 192 -11.77 -8.11 -7.50
C PRO A 192 -10.82 -7.04 -8.04
N LYS A 193 -11.18 -6.44 -9.15
CA LYS A 193 -10.48 -5.29 -9.70
C LYS A 193 -10.83 -4.02 -8.93
N PHE A 194 -9.90 -3.10 -8.90
CA PHE A 194 -10.06 -1.80 -8.27
C PHE A 194 -11.29 -1.07 -8.83
N TYR A 195 -12.02 -0.38 -8.00
CA TYR A 195 -13.30 0.28 -8.32
C TYR A 195 -14.44 -0.64 -8.81
N SER A 196 -14.25 -1.96 -8.87
CA SER A 196 -15.33 -2.86 -9.29
C SER A 196 -16.47 -2.95 -8.27
N GLY A 197 -16.19 -2.67 -6.99
CA GLY A 197 -17.12 -2.90 -5.88
C GLY A 197 -17.48 -4.39 -5.68
N ASN A 198 -16.69 -5.31 -6.22
CA ASN A 198 -16.88 -6.75 -6.06
C ASN A 198 -16.20 -7.27 -4.79
N THR A 199 -16.67 -8.41 -4.31
CA THR A 199 -15.98 -9.26 -3.33
C THR A 199 -15.33 -10.46 -4.05
N PRO A 200 -14.47 -11.26 -3.40
CA PRO A 200 -13.94 -12.47 -4.01
C PRO A 200 -15.01 -13.49 -4.44
N GLN A 201 -16.17 -13.49 -3.79
CA GLN A 201 -17.32 -14.31 -4.16
C GLN A 201 -18.14 -13.60 -5.23
N MET A 202 -17.73 -13.75 -6.50
CA MET A 202 -18.38 -13.12 -7.64
C MET A 202 -19.33 -14.09 -8.37
N ASN A 203 -20.58 -13.67 -8.60
CA ASN A 203 -21.48 -14.32 -9.55
C ASN A 203 -21.03 -14.04 -11.01
N PHE A 204 -21.68 -14.68 -11.98
CA PHE A 204 -21.28 -14.55 -13.40
C PHE A 204 -21.26 -13.09 -13.91
N PRO A 205 -22.32 -12.26 -13.74
CA PRO A 205 -22.29 -10.85 -14.14
C PRO A 205 -21.15 -10.06 -13.47
N GLN A 206 -20.85 -10.30 -12.20
CA GLN A 206 -19.76 -9.66 -11.48
C GLN A 206 -18.38 -10.05 -12.05
N ARG A 207 -18.21 -11.33 -12.47
CA ARG A 207 -16.97 -11.75 -13.15
C ARG A 207 -16.84 -11.08 -14.52
N VAL A 208 -17.93 -10.95 -15.30
CA VAL A 208 -17.92 -10.21 -16.57
C VAL A 208 -17.51 -8.76 -16.34
N LYS A 209 -18.10 -8.09 -15.34
CA LYS A 209 -17.73 -6.73 -14.92
C LYS A 209 -16.24 -6.67 -14.57
N ASN A 210 -15.73 -7.63 -13.80
CA ASN A 210 -14.33 -7.67 -13.36
C ASN A 210 -13.35 -7.80 -14.53
N VAL A 211 -13.67 -8.61 -15.53
CA VAL A 211 -12.91 -8.72 -16.79
C VAL A 211 -12.92 -7.40 -17.55
N PHE A 212 -14.08 -6.75 -17.69
CA PHE A 212 -14.19 -5.45 -18.35
C PHE A 212 -13.32 -4.39 -17.66
N PHE A 213 -13.39 -4.29 -16.32
CA PHE A 213 -12.54 -3.39 -15.54
C PHE A 213 -11.05 -3.66 -15.74
N SER A 214 -10.65 -4.93 -15.93
CA SER A 214 -9.26 -5.27 -16.21
C SER A 214 -8.75 -4.71 -17.55
N PHE A 215 -9.58 -4.67 -18.58
CA PHE A 215 -9.23 -4.04 -19.86
C PHE A 215 -9.13 -2.52 -19.73
N VAL A 216 -10.12 -1.89 -19.11
CA VAL A 216 -10.12 -0.43 -18.88
C VAL A 216 -8.90 -0.03 -18.06
N GLU A 217 -8.62 -0.74 -16.96
CA GLU A 217 -7.44 -0.53 -16.14
C GLU A 217 -6.15 -0.62 -16.95
N SER A 218 -6.02 -1.61 -17.83
CA SER A 218 -4.81 -1.80 -18.64
C SER A 218 -4.56 -0.65 -19.61
N TYR A 219 -5.62 -0.04 -20.16
CA TYR A 219 -5.51 1.14 -21.01
C TYR A 219 -5.14 2.39 -20.20
N LEU A 220 -5.81 2.62 -19.07
CA LEU A 220 -5.55 3.78 -18.21
C LEU A 220 -4.13 3.76 -17.64
N CYS A 221 -3.60 2.57 -17.34
CA CYS A 221 -2.23 2.42 -16.89
C CYS A 221 -1.20 2.94 -17.87
N LYS A 222 -1.38 2.68 -19.16
CA LYS A 222 -0.45 3.19 -20.18
C LYS A 222 -0.39 4.71 -20.18
N LEU A 223 -1.53 5.37 -19.96
CA LEU A 223 -1.59 6.83 -19.87
C LEU A 223 -0.93 7.33 -18.57
N LEU A 224 -1.23 6.69 -17.47
CA LEU A 224 -0.75 7.11 -16.15
C LEU A 224 0.77 6.98 -16.00
N TYR A 225 1.35 5.91 -16.55
CA TYR A 225 2.79 5.62 -16.41
C TYR A 225 3.64 6.09 -17.59
N ALA A 226 3.05 6.71 -18.61
CA ALA A 226 3.78 7.16 -19.81
C ALA A 226 4.99 8.05 -19.49
N ASN A 227 4.85 8.97 -18.54
CA ASN A 227 5.94 9.86 -18.13
C ASN A 227 6.99 9.17 -17.26
N PHE A 228 6.59 8.10 -16.55
CA PHE A 228 7.55 7.27 -15.81
C PHE A 228 8.37 6.38 -16.76
N ASP A 229 7.72 5.84 -17.80
CA ASP A 229 8.39 5.12 -18.88
C ASP A 229 9.37 6.04 -19.61
N TYR A 230 8.97 7.28 -19.92
CA TYR A 230 9.84 8.31 -20.50
C TYR A 230 11.06 8.58 -19.61
N LEU A 231 10.86 8.75 -18.31
CA LEU A 231 11.95 9.01 -17.36
C LEU A 231 12.93 7.83 -17.31
N ALA A 232 12.44 6.60 -17.23
CA ALA A 232 13.26 5.39 -17.21
C ALA A 232 14.07 5.24 -18.51
N SER A 233 13.42 5.39 -19.68
CA SER A 233 14.07 5.31 -20.98
C SER A 233 15.12 6.40 -21.18
N LYS A 234 14.86 7.64 -20.74
CA LYS A 234 15.77 8.78 -20.90
C LYS A 234 17.04 8.68 -20.06
N TYR A 235 16.93 8.22 -18.80
CA TYR A 235 18.04 8.29 -17.84
C TYR A 235 18.72 6.95 -17.57
N LEU A 236 18.13 5.82 -18.00
CA LEU A 236 18.68 4.49 -17.76
C LEU A 236 19.02 3.79 -19.07
N GLU A 237 18.10 3.02 -19.64
CA GLU A 237 18.29 2.25 -20.87
C GLU A 237 17.17 2.60 -21.85
N ASP A 238 17.53 2.79 -23.13
CA ASP A 238 16.55 3.08 -24.17
C ASP A 238 15.48 1.99 -24.26
N GLY A 239 14.22 2.43 -24.23
CA GLY A 239 13.06 1.53 -24.23
C GLY A 239 12.70 0.89 -22.88
N MET A 240 13.45 1.13 -21.79
CA MET A 240 13.10 0.63 -20.46
C MET A 240 11.76 1.21 -19.99
N THR A 241 10.86 0.34 -19.59
CA THR A 241 9.58 0.74 -18.99
C THR A 241 9.70 0.88 -17.48
N TYR A 242 8.82 1.69 -16.88
CA TYR A 242 8.76 1.80 -15.41
C TYR A 242 8.43 0.47 -14.72
N LYS A 243 7.55 -0.34 -15.33
CA LYS A 243 7.25 -1.70 -14.86
C LYS A 243 8.52 -2.56 -14.80
N GLU A 244 9.35 -2.49 -15.81
CA GLU A 244 10.60 -3.23 -15.90
C GLU A 244 11.60 -2.74 -14.85
N LEU A 245 11.77 -1.42 -14.72
CA LEU A 245 12.62 -0.80 -13.71
C LEU A 245 12.26 -1.29 -12.30
N ILE A 246 10.99 -1.21 -11.90
CA ILE A 246 10.58 -1.61 -10.55
C ILE A 246 10.59 -3.14 -10.34
N SER A 247 10.61 -3.94 -11.41
CA SER A 247 10.74 -5.40 -11.30
C SER A 247 12.09 -5.85 -10.72
N HIS A 248 13.07 -4.95 -10.66
CA HIS A 248 14.38 -5.17 -10.02
C HIS A 248 14.37 -4.92 -8.50
N GLY A 249 13.24 -4.52 -7.92
CA GLY A 249 13.10 -4.38 -6.46
C GLY A 249 13.41 -5.67 -5.71
N ALA A 250 14.36 -5.60 -4.76
CA ALA A 250 14.82 -6.76 -4.02
C ALA A 250 13.71 -7.33 -3.12
N VAL A 251 13.08 -6.46 -2.34
CA VAL A 251 11.98 -6.79 -1.40
C VAL A 251 10.91 -5.71 -1.46
N TRP A 252 9.66 -6.15 -1.41
CA TRP A 252 8.47 -5.31 -1.41
C TRP A 252 7.78 -5.38 -0.06
N LEU A 253 7.98 -4.39 0.78
CA LEU A 253 7.34 -4.24 2.08
C LEU A 253 5.93 -3.69 1.88
N LEU A 254 4.97 -4.57 1.75
CA LEU A 254 3.58 -4.23 1.46
C LEU A 254 2.84 -3.92 2.77
N ARG A 255 2.24 -2.74 2.87
CA ARG A 255 1.35 -2.39 3.98
C ARG A 255 0.00 -3.12 3.85
N TYR A 256 0.09 -4.45 3.68
CA TYR A 256 -1.03 -5.38 3.54
C TYR A 256 -1.12 -6.29 4.75
N ASP A 257 -2.36 -6.74 5.01
CA ASP A 257 -2.68 -7.84 5.91
C ASP A 257 -4.01 -8.45 5.48
N PHE A 258 -4.13 -9.77 5.50
CA PHE A 258 -5.34 -10.45 5.05
C PHE A 258 -6.53 -10.38 6.02
N THR A 259 -6.36 -9.80 7.20
CA THR A 259 -7.50 -9.35 8.02
C THR A 259 -8.24 -8.19 7.36
N PHE A 260 -7.53 -7.37 6.59
CA PHE A 260 -8.09 -6.24 5.84
C PHE A 260 -8.20 -6.51 4.34
N GLU A 261 -7.14 -7.01 3.68
CA GLU A 261 -7.14 -7.32 2.25
C GLU A 261 -7.99 -8.54 1.90
N TRP A 262 -8.42 -8.64 0.65
CA TRP A 262 -8.94 -9.89 0.12
C TRP A 262 -7.77 -10.87 -0.12
N PRO A 263 -7.91 -12.15 0.33
CA PRO A 263 -6.89 -13.16 0.10
C PRO A 263 -6.56 -13.31 -1.40
N ARG A 264 -5.26 -13.30 -1.70
CA ARG A 264 -4.74 -13.36 -3.06
C ARG A 264 -3.34 -13.98 -3.10
N PRO A 265 -2.86 -14.49 -4.25
CA PRO A 265 -1.47 -14.90 -4.40
C PRO A 265 -0.50 -13.75 -4.13
N LEU A 266 0.65 -14.08 -3.59
CA LEU A 266 1.79 -13.20 -3.37
C LEU A 266 3.06 -13.87 -3.86
N MET A 267 4.09 -13.08 -4.14
CA MET A 267 5.39 -13.58 -4.59
C MET A 267 6.37 -13.67 -3.41
N PRO A 268 7.44 -14.48 -3.49
CA PRO A 268 8.39 -14.68 -2.39
C PRO A 268 9.03 -13.41 -1.84
N ASN A 269 9.25 -12.39 -2.68
CA ASN A 269 9.83 -11.10 -2.31
C ASN A 269 8.81 -10.09 -1.78
N MET A 270 7.52 -10.47 -1.65
CA MET A 270 6.45 -9.63 -1.11
C MET A 270 6.23 -9.93 0.37
N VAL A 271 6.54 -8.97 1.22
CA VAL A 271 6.49 -9.09 2.68
C VAL A 271 5.35 -8.24 3.23
N LEU A 272 4.47 -8.86 4.02
CA LEU A 272 3.30 -8.19 4.58
C LEU A 272 3.64 -7.48 5.88
N ILE A 273 3.52 -6.15 5.89
CA ILE A 273 3.79 -5.27 7.04
C ILE A 273 2.58 -4.39 7.41
N GLY A 274 1.37 -4.84 7.07
CA GLY A 274 0.14 -4.12 7.42
C GLY A 274 0.03 -3.93 8.94
N GLY A 275 -0.32 -2.72 9.37
CA GLY A 275 -0.36 -2.36 10.80
C GLY A 275 0.98 -1.88 11.38
N ILE A 276 2.02 -1.66 10.57
CA ILE A 276 3.31 -1.12 11.05
C ILE A 276 3.15 0.20 11.84
N ASN A 277 2.16 0.99 11.52
CA ASN A 277 1.85 2.25 12.20
C ASN A 277 1.16 2.08 13.57
N CYS A 278 0.77 0.85 13.95
CA CYS A 278 0.18 0.56 15.25
C CYS A 278 1.22 0.33 16.37
N ALA A 279 2.49 0.21 16.01
CA ALA A 279 3.55 -0.27 16.89
C ALA A 279 3.84 0.66 18.10
N LYS A 280 3.60 1.97 17.96
CA LYS A 280 3.92 2.95 19.00
C LYS A 280 2.64 3.61 19.51
N LYS A 281 2.44 3.55 20.81
CA LYS A 281 1.38 4.25 21.55
C LYS A 281 2.02 5.02 22.68
N GLY A 282 1.54 6.26 22.89
CA GLY A 282 1.99 7.14 23.95
C GLY A 282 0.83 7.59 24.84
N PRO A 283 1.13 8.21 25.98
CA PRO A 283 0.11 8.86 26.80
C PRO A 283 -0.47 10.07 26.05
N LEU A 284 -1.75 10.34 26.25
CA LEU A 284 -2.37 11.56 25.76
C LEU A 284 -1.83 12.78 26.50
N PRO A 285 -1.80 13.99 25.89
CA PRO A 285 -1.62 15.24 26.61
C PRO A 285 -2.64 15.38 27.74
N ALA A 286 -2.23 15.89 28.90
CA ALA A 286 -3.05 15.90 30.13
C ALA A 286 -4.44 16.54 29.93
N ASP A 287 -4.50 17.65 29.20
CA ASP A 287 -5.76 18.35 28.88
C ASP A 287 -6.68 17.54 27.94
N LEU A 288 -6.11 16.73 27.05
CA LEU A 288 -6.87 15.85 26.17
C LEU A 288 -7.33 14.59 26.92
N GLU A 289 -6.48 14.05 27.77
CA GLU A 289 -6.81 12.92 28.66
C GLU A 289 -7.98 13.28 29.59
N GLU A 290 -7.98 14.47 30.20
CA GLU A 290 -9.08 14.98 31.01
C GLU A 290 -10.38 15.08 30.19
N PHE A 291 -10.28 15.62 28.98
CA PHE A 291 -11.43 15.73 28.08
C PHE A 291 -12.01 14.35 27.76
N VAL A 292 -11.22 13.37 27.35
CA VAL A 292 -11.75 12.05 26.96
C VAL A 292 -12.21 11.24 28.18
N ASN A 293 -11.56 11.38 29.33
CA ASN A 293 -12.00 10.74 30.58
C ASN A 293 -13.34 11.28 31.08
N GLY A 294 -13.62 12.55 30.89
CA GLY A 294 -14.89 13.19 31.22
C GLY A 294 -16.08 12.72 30.36
N SER A 295 -15.89 11.82 29.39
CA SER A 295 -16.99 11.22 28.61
C SER A 295 -17.83 10.17 29.38
N GLY A 296 -17.44 9.84 30.61
CA GLY A 296 -18.16 8.84 31.42
C GLY A 296 -18.21 7.46 30.76
N ASP A 297 -19.36 6.81 30.80
CA ASP A 297 -19.62 5.52 30.20
C ASP A 297 -20.02 5.60 28.72
N ASP A 298 -20.44 6.77 28.26
CA ASP A 298 -20.79 7.00 26.87
C ASP A 298 -19.58 6.96 25.93
N GLY A 299 -18.39 7.26 26.46
CA GLY A 299 -17.14 7.25 25.71
C GLY A 299 -17.04 8.39 24.70
N PHE A 300 -16.11 8.25 23.76
CA PHE A 300 -15.86 9.31 22.77
C PHE A 300 -15.66 8.76 21.35
N ILE A 301 -15.80 9.67 20.40
CA ILE A 301 -15.62 9.48 18.96
C ILE A 301 -14.36 10.21 18.53
N VAL A 302 -13.50 9.54 17.74
CA VAL A 302 -12.36 10.17 17.04
C VAL A 302 -12.79 10.49 15.63
N PHE A 303 -12.64 11.73 15.17
CA PHE A 303 -13.02 12.12 13.82
C PHE A 303 -11.87 12.79 13.07
N THR A 304 -11.48 12.16 11.94
CA THR A 304 -10.50 12.76 11.02
C THR A 304 -10.72 12.28 9.58
N LEU A 305 -10.47 13.17 8.62
CA LEU A 305 -10.45 12.87 7.20
C LEU A 305 -9.03 12.64 6.66
N GLY A 306 -8.08 12.28 7.54
CA GLY A 306 -6.69 11.96 7.21
C GLY A 306 -5.76 13.17 7.19
N SER A 307 -4.52 12.96 6.73
CA SER A 307 -3.49 14.01 6.75
C SER A 307 -3.71 15.11 5.70
N MET A 308 -4.35 14.79 4.58
CA MET A 308 -4.47 15.67 3.42
C MET A 308 -5.77 16.50 3.41
N VAL A 309 -6.81 16.08 4.12
CA VAL A 309 -8.10 16.78 4.19
C VAL A 309 -8.44 17.01 5.65
N SER A 310 -8.49 18.26 6.05
CA SER A 310 -8.83 18.66 7.44
C SER A 310 -9.87 19.78 7.50
N ASN A 311 -10.30 20.24 6.31
CA ASN A 311 -11.35 21.23 6.14
C ASN A 311 -12.44 20.67 5.22
N MET A 312 -13.66 21.09 5.41
CA MET A 312 -14.82 20.74 4.59
C MET A 312 -15.74 21.95 4.44
N PRO A 313 -16.63 22.00 3.42
CA PRO A 313 -17.59 23.07 3.27
C PRO A 313 -18.45 23.26 4.52
N ASP A 314 -18.69 24.52 4.93
CA ASP A 314 -19.42 24.88 6.15
C ASP A 314 -20.81 24.20 6.24
N LYS A 315 -21.50 24.07 5.11
CA LYS A 315 -22.78 23.38 5.05
C LYS A 315 -22.67 21.91 5.51
N ILE A 316 -21.58 21.23 5.16
CA ILE A 316 -21.32 19.83 5.55
C ILE A 316 -20.88 19.79 7.01
N ALA A 317 -19.94 20.66 7.40
CA ALA A 317 -19.47 20.77 8.78
C ALA A 317 -20.63 21.00 9.75
N LYS A 318 -21.58 21.87 9.38
CA LYS A 318 -22.77 22.15 10.18
C LYS A 318 -23.59 20.89 10.48
N GLN A 319 -23.74 19.97 9.52
CA GLN A 319 -24.47 18.71 9.75
C GLN A 319 -23.82 17.87 10.86
N PHE A 320 -22.50 17.83 10.91
CA PHE A 320 -21.75 17.15 11.97
C PHE A 320 -21.89 17.85 13.32
N PHE A 321 -21.76 19.17 13.38
CA PHE A 321 -21.97 19.92 14.62
C PHE A 321 -23.40 19.74 15.16
N ASP A 322 -24.39 19.79 14.28
CA ASP A 322 -25.80 19.57 14.66
C ASP A 322 -26.05 18.14 15.11
N ALA A 323 -25.38 17.15 14.52
CA ALA A 323 -25.45 15.77 14.96
C ALA A 323 -24.80 15.56 16.34
N PHE A 324 -23.64 16.14 16.58
CA PHE A 324 -22.89 15.98 17.82
C PHE A 324 -23.57 16.62 19.02
N ARG A 325 -24.39 17.65 18.84
CA ARG A 325 -25.28 18.20 19.89
C ARG A 325 -26.33 17.20 20.38
N GLN A 326 -26.67 16.18 19.60
CA GLN A 326 -27.77 15.22 19.88
C GLN A 326 -27.26 13.89 20.46
N ILE A 327 -25.98 13.78 20.76
CA ILE A 327 -25.36 12.56 21.31
C ILE A 327 -24.64 12.84 22.62
N PRO A 328 -24.60 11.88 23.56
CA PRO A 328 -23.90 12.05 24.83
C PRO A 328 -22.38 11.85 24.70
N GLN A 329 -21.89 11.20 23.65
CA GLN A 329 -20.47 10.94 23.43
C GLN A 329 -19.72 12.24 23.27
N ARG A 330 -18.49 12.29 23.79
CA ARG A 330 -17.55 13.36 23.41
C ARG A 330 -16.96 13.09 22.02
N VAL A 331 -16.54 14.15 21.33
CA VAL A 331 -15.97 14.06 19.99
C VAL A 331 -14.63 14.80 19.95
N VAL A 332 -13.57 14.11 19.55
CA VAL A 332 -12.27 14.75 19.25
C VAL A 332 -12.13 14.78 17.73
N TRP A 333 -12.18 15.98 17.16
CA TRP A 333 -12.27 16.19 15.72
C TRP A 333 -11.07 16.98 15.18
N ARG A 334 -10.36 16.39 14.21
CA ARG A 334 -9.34 17.12 13.44
C ARG A 334 -10.02 18.06 12.44
N TYR A 335 -10.03 19.33 12.75
CA TYR A 335 -10.71 20.36 11.96
C TYR A 335 -9.86 21.63 11.85
N THR A 336 -9.64 22.12 10.63
CA THR A 336 -8.88 23.35 10.34
C THR A 336 -9.71 24.42 9.64
N GLY A 337 -11.00 24.17 9.42
CA GLY A 337 -11.96 25.17 8.95
C GLY A 337 -12.24 26.23 10.02
N VAL A 338 -13.05 27.21 9.67
CA VAL A 338 -13.54 28.19 10.62
C VAL A 338 -14.61 27.55 11.52
N PRO A 339 -14.38 27.41 12.83
CA PRO A 339 -15.39 26.82 13.70
C PRO A 339 -16.60 27.76 13.81
N PRO A 340 -17.84 27.22 13.96
CA PRO A 340 -19.00 28.02 14.25
C PRO A 340 -18.84 28.69 15.63
N THR A 341 -19.59 29.78 15.88
CA THR A 341 -19.58 30.51 17.14
C THR A 341 -20.09 29.69 18.33
N ASP A 342 -20.87 28.65 18.04
CA ASP A 342 -21.59 27.79 18.98
C ASP A 342 -21.14 26.33 18.87
N VAL A 343 -19.83 26.07 18.91
CA VAL A 343 -19.29 24.68 18.96
C VAL A 343 -19.89 23.95 20.15
N PRO A 344 -20.43 22.72 19.96
CA PRO A 344 -21.00 21.93 21.06
C PRO A 344 -19.96 21.66 22.14
N GLU A 345 -20.35 21.70 23.42
CA GLU A 345 -19.45 21.50 24.57
C GLU A 345 -18.80 20.10 24.59
N ASN A 346 -19.48 19.11 24.02
CA ASN A 346 -18.94 17.75 23.86
C ASN A 346 -17.99 17.58 22.67
N VAL A 347 -17.67 18.65 21.89
CA VAL A 347 -16.78 18.62 20.73
C VAL A 347 -15.50 19.37 21.01
N ARG A 348 -14.34 18.71 20.82
CA ARG A 348 -13.02 19.32 20.86
C ARG A 348 -12.41 19.32 19.47
N LEU A 349 -12.13 20.51 18.97
CA LEU A 349 -11.48 20.72 17.66
C LEU A 349 -9.97 20.82 17.83
N MET A 350 -9.21 20.12 16.98
CA MET A 350 -7.75 20.13 16.97
C MET A 350 -7.22 20.24 15.55
N LYS A 351 -6.08 20.94 15.37
CA LYS A 351 -5.40 21.00 14.06
C LYS A 351 -4.71 19.69 13.69
N TRP A 352 -4.22 18.96 14.70
CA TRP A 352 -3.60 17.64 14.57
C TRP A 352 -4.00 16.76 15.74
N LEU A 353 -4.22 15.45 15.49
CA LEU A 353 -4.60 14.47 16.50
C LEU A 353 -3.47 13.48 16.78
N PRO A 354 -3.22 13.10 18.04
CA PRO A 354 -2.53 11.86 18.39
C PRO A 354 -3.48 10.67 18.14
N GLN A 355 -3.73 10.38 16.85
CA GLN A 355 -4.84 9.50 16.41
C GLN A 355 -4.73 8.10 16.97
N ASN A 356 -3.55 7.47 16.87
CA ASN A 356 -3.36 6.11 17.37
C ASN A 356 -3.51 6.03 18.91
N ASP A 357 -3.03 7.05 19.61
CA ASP A 357 -3.14 7.13 21.09
C ASP A 357 -4.58 7.32 21.53
N LEU A 358 -5.35 8.16 20.83
CA LEU A 358 -6.78 8.33 21.04
C LEU A 358 -7.56 7.03 20.77
N LEU A 359 -7.27 6.35 19.68
CA LEU A 359 -7.93 5.08 19.35
C LEU A 359 -7.56 3.96 20.32
N ALA A 360 -6.38 4.02 20.92
CA ALA A 360 -5.93 3.07 21.94
C ALA A 360 -6.58 3.29 23.31
N HIS A 361 -7.20 4.45 23.53
CA HIS A 361 -7.84 4.76 24.80
C HIS A 361 -9.08 3.87 25.03
N PRO A 362 -9.29 3.27 26.24
CA PRO A 362 -10.38 2.32 26.50
C PRO A 362 -11.79 2.84 26.22
N LYS A 363 -11.98 4.16 26.32
CA LYS A 363 -13.26 4.84 26.08
C LYS A 363 -13.52 5.21 24.60
N ALA A 364 -12.61 4.91 23.67
CA ALA A 364 -12.84 5.12 22.25
C ALA A 364 -13.92 4.17 21.72
N GLN A 365 -15.04 4.73 21.26
CA GLN A 365 -16.21 3.95 20.82
C GLN A 365 -16.31 3.81 19.31
N ILE A 366 -16.09 4.90 18.58
CA ILE A 366 -16.24 4.94 17.13
C ILE A 366 -15.13 5.78 16.52
N PHE A 367 -14.66 5.36 15.36
CA PHE A 367 -13.72 6.10 14.56
C PHE A 367 -14.37 6.59 13.26
N PHE A 368 -14.51 7.91 13.11
CA PHE A 368 -14.94 8.56 11.89
C PHE A 368 -13.72 8.81 11.02
N THR A 369 -13.66 8.15 9.86
CA THR A 369 -12.48 8.17 9.00
C THR A 369 -12.85 8.21 7.52
N HIS A 370 -11.95 8.74 6.69
CA HIS A 370 -12.11 8.71 5.24
C HIS A 370 -11.81 7.35 4.59
N GLY A 371 -11.30 6.38 5.36
CA GLY A 371 -10.96 5.06 4.84
C GLY A 371 -9.56 4.92 4.24
N GLY A 372 -8.67 5.89 4.50
CA GLY A 372 -7.24 5.72 4.20
C GLY A 372 -6.62 4.60 5.04
N THR A 373 -5.74 3.79 4.44
CA THR A 373 -5.22 2.58 5.08
C THR A 373 -4.47 2.81 6.38
N HIS A 374 -3.81 3.95 6.54
CA HIS A 374 -3.16 4.30 7.80
C HIS A 374 -4.15 4.27 8.97
N GLY A 375 -5.27 5.00 8.85
CA GLY A 375 -6.32 5.02 9.87
C GLY A 375 -7.08 3.71 9.97
N VAL A 376 -7.30 2.99 8.86
CA VAL A 376 -7.99 1.68 8.90
C VAL A 376 -7.21 0.69 9.79
N TYR A 377 -5.89 0.60 9.63
CA TYR A 377 -5.08 -0.26 10.49
C TYR A 377 -5.08 0.19 11.95
N GLU A 378 -5.02 1.49 12.23
CA GLU A 378 -5.12 1.97 13.61
C GLU A 378 -6.47 1.62 14.24
N GLY A 379 -7.57 1.72 13.49
CA GLY A 379 -8.87 1.27 13.96
C GLY A 379 -8.95 -0.24 14.20
N ILE A 380 -8.34 -1.06 13.31
CA ILE A 380 -8.25 -2.52 13.51
C ILE A 380 -7.42 -2.84 14.74
N CYS A 381 -6.19 -2.30 14.83
CA CYS A 381 -5.27 -2.57 15.95
C CYS A 381 -5.85 -2.22 17.31
N ASN A 382 -6.68 -1.19 17.38
CA ASN A 382 -7.30 -0.71 18.61
C ASN A 382 -8.75 -1.21 18.77
N ALA A 383 -9.20 -2.09 17.90
CA ALA A 383 -10.54 -2.70 17.94
C ALA A 383 -11.69 -1.67 17.98
N VAL A 384 -11.56 -0.53 17.25
CA VAL A 384 -12.57 0.54 17.22
C VAL A 384 -13.40 0.46 15.94
N PRO A 385 -14.72 0.22 16.00
CA PRO A 385 -15.63 0.25 14.84
C PRO A 385 -15.61 1.60 14.12
N MET A 386 -15.90 1.60 12.82
CA MET A 386 -15.71 2.78 12.00
C MET A 386 -16.99 3.28 11.32
N VAL A 387 -17.11 4.61 11.20
CA VAL A 387 -17.98 5.27 10.22
C VAL A 387 -17.07 5.85 9.15
N MET A 388 -17.27 5.45 7.90
CA MET A 388 -16.31 5.70 6.84
C MET A 388 -16.90 6.56 5.73
N PHE A 389 -16.14 7.59 5.34
CA PHE A 389 -16.50 8.61 4.35
C PHE A 389 -15.46 8.60 3.22
N PRO A 390 -15.56 7.72 2.21
CA PRO A 390 -14.57 7.68 1.14
C PRO A 390 -14.58 8.98 0.34
N LEU A 391 -13.40 9.56 0.14
CA LEU A 391 -13.22 10.83 -0.56
C LEU A 391 -12.59 10.65 -1.95
N PHE A 392 -11.50 9.86 -2.05
CA PHE A 392 -10.76 9.62 -3.30
C PHE A 392 -9.85 8.38 -3.20
N GLY A 393 -9.23 8.01 -4.31
CA GLY A 393 -8.20 6.96 -4.37
C GLY A 393 -8.72 5.58 -3.97
N ASP A 394 -7.95 4.84 -3.17
CA ASP A 394 -8.26 3.49 -2.70
C ASP A 394 -9.33 3.43 -1.61
N GLN A 395 -9.78 4.59 -1.13
CA GLN A 395 -10.66 4.67 0.04
C GLN A 395 -12.01 3.97 -0.19
N GLY A 396 -12.57 4.07 -1.41
CA GLY A 396 -13.82 3.39 -1.76
C GLY A 396 -13.74 1.87 -1.59
N ASP A 397 -12.68 1.26 -2.08
CA ASP A 397 -12.45 -0.19 -1.93
C ASP A 397 -12.10 -0.57 -0.49
N ASN A 398 -11.37 0.28 0.23
CA ASN A 398 -11.07 0.09 1.66
C ASN A 398 -12.34 0.08 2.50
N VAL A 399 -13.24 1.05 2.26
CA VAL A 399 -14.55 1.12 2.91
C VAL A 399 -15.37 -0.13 2.61
N HIS A 400 -15.41 -0.54 1.33
CA HIS A 400 -16.12 -1.76 0.93
C HIS A 400 -15.63 -3.01 1.68
N ARG A 401 -14.31 -3.15 1.87
CA ARG A 401 -13.73 -4.26 2.64
C ARG A 401 -14.18 -4.27 4.09
N MET A 402 -14.20 -3.11 4.75
CA MET A 402 -14.57 -2.99 6.17
C MET A 402 -16.07 -3.19 6.40
N VAL A 403 -16.89 -2.62 5.52
CA VAL A 403 -18.36 -2.82 5.56
C VAL A 403 -18.72 -4.28 5.30
N ALA A 404 -18.09 -4.95 4.32
CA ALA A 404 -18.33 -6.36 4.03
C ALA A 404 -17.96 -7.30 5.21
N ARG A 405 -17.05 -6.86 6.10
CA ARG A 405 -16.72 -7.58 7.35
C ARG A 405 -17.68 -7.27 8.50
N GLY A 406 -18.60 -6.32 8.32
CA GLY A 406 -19.55 -5.88 9.34
C GLY A 406 -18.88 -5.18 10.52
N VAL A 407 -17.81 -4.44 10.30
CA VAL A 407 -17.06 -3.67 11.31
C VAL A 407 -17.10 -2.16 11.05
N ALA A 408 -17.78 -1.74 9.98
CA ALA A 408 -17.92 -0.34 9.62
C ALA A 408 -19.26 -0.06 8.92
N GLU A 409 -19.67 1.19 8.97
CA GLU A 409 -20.74 1.76 8.15
C GLU A 409 -20.16 2.80 7.17
N LYS A 410 -20.76 2.89 5.99
CA LYS A 410 -20.40 3.90 4.98
C LYS A 410 -21.41 5.03 4.98
N LEU A 411 -20.95 6.27 5.01
CA LEU A 411 -21.72 7.46 4.72
C LEU A 411 -21.13 8.24 3.53
N SER A 412 -21.99 8.92 2.79
CA SER A 412 -21.58 9.84 1.72
C SER A 412 -21.43 11.26 2.28
N MET A 413 -20.28 11.89 2.08
CA MET A 413 -20.10 13.30 2.46
C MET A 413 -21.04 14.26 1.74
N LEU A 414 -21.53 13.87 0.56
CA LEU A 414 -22.41 14.69 -0.27
C LEU A 414 -23.88 14.62 0.17
N GLU A 415 -24.25 13.52 0.84
CA GLU A 415 -25.63 13.22 1.24
C GLU A 415 -25.81 13.20 2.77
N VAL A 416 -24.73 13.56 3.51
CA VAL A 416 -24.74 13.51 4.97
C VAL A 416 -25.71 14.56 5.54
N THR A 417 -26.55 14.13 6.49
CA THR A 417 -27.40 14.99 7.31
C THR A 417 -27.16 14.69 8.78
N SER A 418 -27.54 15.61 9.67
CA SER A 418 -27.42 15.40 11.12
C SER A 418 -28.15 14.13 11.57
N GLU A 419 -29.31 13.84 11.00
CA GLU A 419 -30.12 12.67 11.31
C GLU A 419 -29.41 11.37 10.91
N THR A 420 -28.82 11.33 9.70
CA THR A 420 -28.08 10.14 9.23
C THR A 420 -26.84 9.88 10.06
N VAL A 421 -26.13 10.92 10.49
CA VAL A 421 -24.98 10.79 11.39
C VAL A 421 -25.40 10.24 12.75
N VAL A 422 -26.42 10.83 13.37
CA VAL A 422 -26.93 10.37 14.69
C VAL A 422 -27.45 8.93 14.60
N ALA A 423 -28.22 8.60 13.56
CA ALA A 423 -28.73 7.25 13.37
C ALA A 423 -27.59 6.22 13.22
N THR A 424 -26.52 6.57 12.50
CA THR A 424 -25.36 5.70 12.32
C THR A 424 -24.57 5.52 13.59
N ILE A 425 -24.34 6.58 14.37
CA ILE A 425 -23.70 6.51 15.70
C ILE A 425 -24.50 5.57 16.61
N ARG A 426 -25.80 5.79 16.74
CA ARG A 426 -26.69 4.95 17.56
C ARG A 426 -26.69 3.49 17.10
N LYS A 427 -26.66 3.23 15.79
CA LYS A 427 -26.56 1.89 15.22
C LYS A 427 -25.29 1.18 15.71
N LEU A 428 -24.10 1.81 15.55
CA LEU A 428 -22.82 1.20 15.94
C LEU A 428 -22.71 1.00 17.46
N ILE A 429 -23.28 1.88 18.27
CA ILE A 429 -23.27 1.79 19.73
C ILE A 429 -24.22 0.69 20.24
N ASN A 430 -25.44 0.64 19.70
CA ASN A 430 -26.48 -0.26 20.17
C ASN A 430 -26.30 -1.69 19.64
N ASP A 431 -25.87 -1.85 18.38
CA ASP A 431 -25.55 -3.16 17.82
C ASP A 431 -24.12 -3.59 18.19
N LYS A 432 -24.02 -4.33 19.29
CA LYS A 432 -22.72 -4.81 19.80
C LYS A 432 -21.96 -5.72 18.83
N SER A 433 -22.61 -6.21 17.76
CA SER A 433 -21.95 -7.07 16.78
C SER A 433 -20.79 -6.36 16.06
N TYR A 434 -20.88 -5.03 15.83
CA TYR A 434 -19.77 -4.26 15.25
C TYR A 434 -18.51 -4.31 16.12
N LYS A 435 -18.65 -4.04 17.41
CA LYS A 435 -17.53 -4.09 18.37
C LYS A 435 -16.99 -5.50 18.51
N GLN A 436 -17.86 -6.50 18.63
CA GLN A 436 -17.45 -7.90 18.77
C GLN A 436 -16.63 -8.38 17.55
N LYS A 437 -17.12 -8.12 16.34
CA LYS A 437 -16.41 -8.46 15.09
C LYS A 437 -15.09 -7.69 14.97
N MET A 438 -15.06 -6.40 15.36
CA MET A 438 -13.83 -5.61 15.32
C MET A 438 -12.80 -6.12 16.32
N VAL A 439 -13.21 -6.53 17.53
CA VAL A 439 -12.34 -7.17 18.54
C VAL A 439 -11.76 -8.47 17.97
N GLN A 440 -12.59 -9.32 17.38
CA GLN A 440 -12.13 -10.55 16.74
C GLN A 440 -11.13 -10.28 15.61
N LEU A 441 -11.43 -9.31 14.76
CA LEU A 441 -10.53 -8.91 13.66
C LEU A 441 -9.19 -8.38 14.19
N SER A 442 -9.22 -7.57 15.24
CA SER A 442 -8.04 -7.05 15.93
C SER A 442 -7.20 -8.18 16.52
N GLN A 443 -7.83 -9.13 17.22
CA GLN A 443 -7.11 -10.28 17.80
C GLN A 443 -6.38 -11.08 16.73
N ILE A 444 -7.04 -11.38 15.60
CA ILE A 444 -6.40 -12.08 14.47
C ILE A 444 -5.27 -11.24 13.89
N HIS A 445 -5.47 -9.93 13.74
CA HIS A 445 -4.47 -9.02 13.19
C HIS A 445 -3.21 -8.92 14.05
N LEU A 446 -3.35 -8.95 15.36
CA LEU A 446 -2.25 -8.82 16.32
C LEU A 446 -1.54 -10.14 16.64
N ASP A 447 -2.19 -11.29 16.38
CA ASP A 447 -1.62 -12.62 16.60
C ASP A 447 -0.65 -13.00 15.47
N ARG A 448 0.60 -12.61 15.62
CA ARG A 448 1.66 -12.75 14.62
C ARG A 448 2.96 -13.24 15.25
N PRO A 449 3.72 -14.08 14.54
CA PRO A 449 5.03 -14.54 15.01
C PRO A 449 6.07 -13.41 15.12
N LEU A 450 5.98 -12.38 14.25
CA LEU A 450 6.84 -11.20 14.24
C LEU A 450 5.98 -9.95 14.03
N GLN A 451 6.35 -8.87 14.72
CA GLN A 451 5.68 -7.59 14.52
C GLN A 451 6.04 -6.99 13.16
N PRO A 452 5.15 -6.24 12.52
CA PRO A 452 5.37 -5.67 11.19
C PRO A 452 6.62 -4.80 11.09
N LEU A 453 6.96 -4.06 12.15
CA LEU A 453 8.14 -3.22 12.20
C LEU A 453 9.42 -4.07 12.24
N ASP A 454 9.48 -5.09 13.09
CA ASP A 454 10.63 -5.98 13.18
C ASP A 454 10.85 -6.75 11.87
N LEU A 455 9.76 -7.18 11.24
CA LEU A 455 9.81 -7.85 9.94
C LEU A 455 10.33 -6.91 8.83
N ALA A 456 9.90 -5.65 8.82
CA ALA A 456 10.36 -4.65 7.85
C ALA A 456 11.85 -4.33 8.04
N VAL A 457 12.31 -4.19 9.29
CA VAL A 457 13.72 -4.00 9.62
C VAL A 457 14.54 -5.21 9.20
N PHE A 458 14.12 -6.42 9.60
CA PHE A 458 14.81 -7.65 9.22
C PHE A 458 15.06 -7.74 7.72
N TRP A 459 14.04 -7.53 6.90
CA TRP A 459 14.20 -7.61 5.45
C TRP A 459 15.04 -6.48 4.86
N THR A 460 15.01 -5.30 5.44
CA THR A 460 15.88 -4.19 5.02
C THR A 460 17.34 -4.51 5.33
N GLU A 461 17.65 -4.97 6.55
CA GLU A 461 18.99 -5.40 6.96
C GLU A 461 19.47 -6.63 6.16
N PHE A 462 18.56 -7.56 5.84
CA PHE A 462 18.86 -8.71 4.98
C PHE A 462 19.35 -8.27 3.60
N VAL A 463 18.61 -7.32 2.96
CA VAL A 463 18.98 -6.77 1.64
C VAL A 463 20.32 -6.04 1.70
N MET A 464 20.59 -5.28 2.77
CA MET A 464 21.88 -4.61 2.98
C MET A 464 23.03 -5.64 3.09
N LYS A 465 22.87 -6.64 3.95
CA LYS A 465 23.88 -7.68 4.23
C LYS A 465 24.19 -8.51 2.99
N HIS A 466 23.18 -8.92 2.24
CA HIS A 466 23.32 -9.84 1.10
C HIS A 466 23.39 -9.12 -0.25
N LYS A 467 23.41 -7.77 -0.26
CA LYS A 467 23.44 -6.92 -1.46
C LYS A 467 22.28 -7.23 -2.41
N GLY A 468 21.10 -7.49 -1.84
CA GLY A 468 19.87 -7.83 -2.57
C GLY A 468 19.19 -9.09 -2.06
N ALA A 469 18.25 -9.61 -2.86
CA ALA A 469 17.49 -10.83 -2.56
C ALA A 469 17.22 -11.65 -3.84
N ALA A 470 18.25 -11.89 -4.65
CA ALA A 470 18.13 -12.54 -5.95
C ALA A 470 17.46 -13.93 -5.90
N HIS A 471 17.63 -14.67 -4.79
CA HIS A 471 17.01 -15.98 -4.58
C HIS A 471 15.48 -15.95 -4.46
N LEU A 472 14.88 -14.76 -4.25
CA LEU A 472 13.43 -14.56 -4.20
C LEU A 472 12.85 -14.20 -5.57
N ARG A 473 13.69 -13.91 -6.58
CA ARG A 473 13.25 -13.57 -7.93
C ARG A 473 12.77 -14.82 -8.66
N VAL A 474 11.54 -14.81 -9.11
CA VAL A 474 10.98 -15.95 -9.84
C VAL A 474 11.46 -15.98 -11.29
N ALA A 475 11.70 -17.18 -11.84
CA ALA A 475 12.13 -17.39 -13.22
C ALA A 475 11.13 -16.86 -14.27
N ALA A 476 9.89 -16.58 -13.88
CA ALA A 476 8.88 -15.98 -14.74
C ALA A 476 9.29 -14.63 -15.35
N HIS A 477 10.25 -13.93 -14.75
CA HIS A 477 10.80 -12.68 -15.28
C HIS A 477 11.63 -12.89 -16.57
N ASP A 478 12.17 -14.09 -16.76
CA ASP A 478 13.05 -14.43 -17.87
C ASP A 478 12.29 -15.09 -19.02
N LEU A 479 10.97 -15.32 -18.86
CA LEU A 479 10.09 -15.93 -19.85
C LEU A 479 9.30 -14.87 -20.63
N ASN A 480 9.18 -15.08 -21.94
CA ASN A 480 8.21 -14.34 -22.73
C ASN A 480 6.78 -14.84 -22.49
N TRP A 481 5.77 -14.12 -22.97
CA TRP A 481 4.36 -14.44 -22.74
C TRP A 481 3.96 -15.86 -23.20
N ILE A 482 4.52 -16.33 -24.33
CA ILE A 482 4.24 -17.66 -24.90
C ILE A 482 4.80 -18.74 -23.97
N GLN A 483 6.05 -18.57 -23.53
CA GLN A 483 6.72 -19.52 -22.61
C GLN A 483 6.07 -19.51 -21.21
N TYR A 484 5.71 -18.32 -20.70
CA TYR A 484 5.04 -18.21 -19.40
C TYR A 484 3.72 -19.01 -19.34
N HIS A 485 2.98 -19.05 -20.45
CA HIS A 485 1.74 -19.82 -20.57
C HIS A 485 1.95 -21.23 -21.17
N SER A 486 3.19 -21.65 -21.41
CA SER A 486 3.55 -22.94 -22.03
C SER A 486 2.86 -23.19 -23.37
N LEU A 487 2.53 -22.13 -24.13
CA LEU A 487 1.82 -22.25 -25.40
C LEU A 487 2.66 -22.92 -26.48
N ASP A 488 3.97 -22.75 -26.44
CA ASP A 488 4.97 -23.46 -27.25
C ASP A 488 4.89 -24.97 -27.03
N VAL A 489 4.89 -25.41 -25.77
CA VAL A 489 4.77 -26.83 -25.39
C VAL A 489 3.41 -27.39 -25.77
N LEU A 490 2.31 -26.67 -25.46
CA LEU A 490 0.95 -27.09 -25.79
C LEU A 490 0.76 -27.19 -27.31
N GLY A 491 1.32 -26.24 -28.07
CA GLY A 491 1.30 -26.27 -29.54
C GLY A 491 2.07 -27.48 -30.10
N PHE A 492 3.25 -27.80 -29.56
CA PHE A 492 4.02 -28.97 -29.93
C PHE A 492 3.24 -30.28 -29.65
N LEU A 493 2.69 -30.41 -28.43
CA LEU A 493 1.91 -31.60 -28.05
C LEU A 493 0.66 -31.78 -28.94
N ALA A 494 -0.03 -30.67 -29.25
CA ALA A 494 -1.18 -30.72 -30.17
C ALA A 494 -0.75 -31.14 -31.57
N LEU A 495 0.37 -30.67 -32.09
CA LEU A 495 0.91 -31.07 -33.39
C LEU A 495 1.25 -32.57 -33.41
N VAL A 496 1.90 -33.10 -32.38
CA VAL A 496 2.20 -34.52 -32.23
C VAL A 496 0.91 -35.34 -32.23
N LEU A 497 -0.07 -34.96 -31.44
CA LEU A 497 -1.37 -35.64 -31.34
C LEU A 497 -2.10 -35.67 -32.69
N ILE A 498 -2.16 -34.54 -33.39
CA ILE A 498 -2.78 -34.43 -34.73
C ILE A 498 -2.04 -35.34 -35.72
N THR A 499 -0.71 -35.34 -35.70
CA THR A 499 0.12 -36.15 -36.58
C THR A 499 -0.16 -37.64 -36.37
N VAL A 500 -0.17 -38.11 -35.11
CA VAL A 500 -0.49 -39.49 -34.75
C VAL A 500 -1.91 -39.84 -35.21
N LEU A 501 -2.90 -38.99 -34.97
CA LEU A 501 -4.27 -39.19 -35.40
C LEU A 501 -4.39 -39.33 -36.94
N VAL A 502 -3.73 -38.42 -37.68
CA VAL A 502 -3.74 -38.48 -39.15
C VAL A 502 -3.07 -39.74 -39.66
N LEU A 503 -1.94 -40.15 -39.10
CA LEU A 503 -1.26 -41.40 -39.47
C LEU A 503 -2.14 -42.64 -39.17
N THR A 504 -2.78 -42.68 -38.01
CA THR A 504 -3.69 -43.76 -37.63
C THR A 504 -4.89 -43.81 -38.56
N LEU A 505 -5.53 -42.69 -38.87
CA LEU A 505 -6.65 -42.65 -39.81
C LEU A 505 -6.23 -43.11 -41.23
N LYS A 506 -5.07 -42.69 -41.72
CA LYS A 506 -4.53 -43.15 -43.00
C LYS A 506 -4.23 -44.64 -43.00
N CYS A 507 -3.65 -45.17 -41.93
CA CYS A 507 -3.38 -46.60 -41.77
C CYS A 507 -4.68 -47.38 -41.75
N CYS A 508 -5.68 -46.99 -40.96
CA CYS A 508 -7.01 -47.63 -40.94
C CYS A 508 -7.68 -47.57 -42.30
N TRP A 509 -7.64 -46.42 -42.98
CA TRP A 509 -8.19 -46.29 -44.33
C TRP A 509 -7.49 -47.22 -45.35
N PHE A 510 -6.16 -47.30 -45.31
CA PHE A 510 -5.38 -48.22 -46.17
C PHE A 510 -5.72 -49.69 -45.89
N CYS A 511 -5.78 -50.09 -44.61
CA CYS A 511 -6.16 -51.46 -44.22
C CYS A 511 -7.57 -51.82 -44.69
N THR A 512 -8.56 -50.94 -44.47
CA THR A 512 -9.95 -51.17 -44.92
C THR A 512 -10.02 -51.29 -46.45
N ARG A 513 -9.37 -50.37 -47.17
CA ARG A 513 -9.30 -50.41 -48.65
C ARG A 513 -8.66 -51.68 -49.16
N SER A 514 -7.58 -52.15 -48.56
CA SER A 514 -6.89 -53.38 -48.91
C SER A 514 -7.77 -54.66 -48.65
N CYS A 515 -8.50 -54.69 -47.53
CA CYS A 515 -9.44 -55.70 -47.18
C CYS A 515 -10.63 -55.79 -48.20
N PHE A 516 -11.19 -54.60 -48.56
CA PHE A 516 -12.28 -54.57 -49.56
C PHE A 516 -11.80 -54.99 -50.96
N ARG A 517 -10.59 -54.58 -51.36
CA ARG A 517 -10.01 -54.99 -52.67
C ARG A 517 -9.82 -56.51 -52.78
N LYS A 518 -9.26 -57.13 -51.74
CA LYS A 518 -9.13 -58.64 -51.70
C LYS A 518 -10.47 -59.36 -51.71
N ARG A 519 -11.52 -58.80 -51.15
CA ARG A 519 -12.86 -59.32 -51.13
C ARG A 519 -13.54 -59.28 -52.53
N THR A 520 -13.24 -58.23 -53.29
CA THR A 520 -13.76 -58.04 -54.65
C THR A 520 -13.05 -58.94 -55.65
N GLU A 521 -11.77 -59.21 -55.49
CA GLU A 521 -11.00 -60.13 -56.32
C GLU A 521 -11.44 -61.60 -56.09
N LYS A 522 -11.73 -62.02 -54.86
CA LYS A 522 -12.29 -63.35 -54.54
C LYS A 522 -13.71 -63.60 -55.12
N LYS A 523 -14.52 -62.56 -55.30
CA LYS A 523 -15.85 -62.63 -55.90
C LYS A 523 -15.81 -62.70 -57.44
N LYS A 524 -14.68 -62.37 -58.09
CA LYS A 524 -14.51 -62.46 -59.54
C LYS A 524 -13.93 -63.81 -59.99
N THR A 525 -13.48 -64.64 -59.07
CA THR A 525 -12.89 -65.98 -59.31
C THR A 525 -13.80 -67.18 -58.90
N GLN A 526 -15.06 -66.91 -58.52
CA GLN A 526 -16.18 -67.81 -58.43
C GLN A 526 -17.19 -67.47 -59.53
#